data_f6723d5583bf01b1b95385a32bba3767
#
_entry.id   f6723d5583bf01b1b95385a32bba3767
#
_cell.length_a   1.000
_cell.length_b   1.000
_cell.length_c   1.000
_cell.angle_alpha   90.00
_cell.angle_beta   90.00
_cell.angle_gamma   90.00
#
_symmetry.space_group_name_H-M   'P 1'
#
loop_
_entity.id
_entity.type
_entity.pdbx_description
1 polymer ?
#
loop_
_entity_poly.entity_id
_entity_poly.type
_entity_poly.pdbx_seq_one_letter_code
_entity_poly.pdbx_strand_id
1 'polypeptide(L)'
;MKTHSATPEVLSASIWETFFERPSLPFPHDQVIFRSATTDAQYTYKQVRQRAKSFGRALKSQWGWCKGDVLIVMTPNDIDTPSVIWGCQFLGGIVAPVSPELSAQELLLQLKRSHARGLVVHPQCAVVAMEAARLANLSSDRILILRLDKLVPTYNGLPSVEDFVKASKNDIYQDIHWTEIEADKDIAFLVFSSGTTGRAKCAMISHRNVVAAAKLQTAIDSAHVDWRRDLTLAVLPTYHIFGLICLVYLPVYIGTTTLYMEKFDIATFCSVIQEYRISHVYAAPPIVLHLVKSSLVNTYDLRTLRMITSGGAPLASSLATELFQQRQIPVRQAYGLSETTSVSHVQRWDKWRVGLGSNGPPIPGIETKFVDTDGRQVTVGNEGELYVRGATVFNGYLDEPDLTAACLTADGWFKTGDIGCKDEQGNLFITDRSKDLIKFKGYQIAPAELEDIILENEAVGDATVIGIMNENLASEVPLAYVVNQTTAQAILKHVSDRTVSYKHLRGGIIFTEMIPRSNSGKVLKRLLRDRVSVDLVRRIGAKEYTKYMLGPKL
;
A
#
# COMPACT_ATOMS: atom_id res chain seq x y z
N MET A 1 -26.34 -18.29 16.93
CA MET A 1 -25.63 -19.34 16.16
C MET A 1 -24.22 -18.87 15.94
N LYS A 2 -23.25 -19.50 16.59
CA LYS A 2 -21.82 -19.20 16.41
C LYS A 2 -21.36 -19.84 15.09
N THR A 3 -21.37 -19.07 13.99
CA THR A 3 -20.65 -19.47 12.79
C THR A 3 -19.18 -19.06 12.98
N HIS A 4 -18.43 -19.89 13.68
CA HIS A 4 -16.98 -19.88 13.52
C HIS A 4 -16.73 -20.35 12.09
N SER A 5 -16.51 -19.41 11.15
CA SER A 5 -15.87 -19.79 9.90
C SER A 5 -14.50 -20.34 10.30
N ALA A 6 -14.27 -21.64 10.07
CA ALA A 6 -12.99 -22.26 10.36
C ALA A 6 -11.89 -21.43 9.69
N THR A 7 -10.88 -21.08 10.46
CA THR A 7 -9.69 -20.41 9.91
C THR A 7 -9.08 -21.32 8.86
N PRO A 8 -8.87 -20.87 7.61
CA PRO A 8 -8.24 -21.70 6.60
C PRO A 8 -6.89 -22.19 7.08
N GLU A 9 -6.62 -23.49 6.92
CA GLU A 9 -5.31 -24.06 7.27
C GLU A 9 -4.23 -23.40 6.40
N VAL A 10 -3.30 -22.72 7.04
CA VAL A 10 -2.15 -22.14 6.36
C VAL A 10 -1.09 -23.20 6.25
N LEU A 11 -1.01 -23.83 5.08
CA LEU A 11 0.00 -24.86 4.80
C LEU A 11 1.40 -24.23 4.73
N SER A 12 2.43 -24.99 5.09
CA SER A 12 3.84 -24.60 4.96
C SER A 12 4.36 -24.72 3.51
N ALA A 13 3.47 -24.59 2.53
CA ALA A 13 3.81 -24.62 1.13
C ALA A 13 4.42 -23.30 0.66
N SER A 14 5.34 -23.38 -0.31
CA SER A 14 5.90 -22.21 -0.97
C SER A 14 4.85 -21.44 -1.78
N ILE A 15 5.18 -20.21 -2.18
CA ILE A 15 4.38 -19.44 -3.13
C ILE A 15 4.16 -20.24 -4.42
N TRP A 16 5.24 -20.82 -5.00
CA TRP A 16 5.11 -21.54 -6.26
C TRP A 16 4.14 -22.71 -6.17
N GLU A 17 4.28 -23.56 -5.15
CA GLU A 17 3.38 -24.69 -4.92
C GLU A 17 1.93 -24.23 -4.72
N THR A 18 1.72 -23.21 -3.89
CA THR A 18 0.37 -22.71 -3.57
C THR A 18 -0.34 -22.12 -4.77
N PHE A 19 0.37 -21.43 -5.66
CA PHE A 19 -0.28 -20.68 -6.75
C PHE A 19 -0.27 -21.46 -8.08
N PHE A 20 0.71 -22.34 -8.33
CA PHE A 20 0.90 -22.95 -9.64
C PHE A 20 0.95 -24.50 -9.66
N GLU A 21 1.06 -25.16 -8.50
CA GLU A 21 1.11 -26.63 -8.41
C GLU A 21 -0.04 -27.19 -7.56
N ARG A 22 -1.14 -26.47 -7.43
CA ARG A 22 -2.35 -26.94 -6.73
C ARG A 22 -2.94 -28.16 -7.45
N PRO A 23 -3.43 -29.18 -6.71
CA PRO A 23 -4.05 -30.36 -7.29
C PRO A 23 -5.31 -30.04 -8.11
N SER A 24 -6.02 -28.98 -7.76
CA SER A 24 -7.21 -28.50 -8.49
C SER A 24 -7.29 -26.97 -8.46
N LEU A 25 -7.74 -26.40 -9.56
CA LEU A 25 -8.02 -24.97 -9.70
C LEU A 25 -9.54 -24.75 -9.68
N PRO A 26 -10.05 -23.67 -9.05
CA PRO A 26 -11.48 -23.32 -9.10
C PRO A 26 -11.90 -22.73 -10.46
N PHE A 27 -10.94 -22.54 -11.39
CA PHE A 27 -11.11 -21.94 -12.71
C PHE A 27 -10.27 -22.70 -13.76
N PRO A 28 -10.57 -22.56 -15.07
CA PRO A 28 -9.83 -23.25 -16.12
C PRO A 28 -8.42 -22.64 -16.34
N HIS A 29 -7.49 -23.44 -16.88
CA HIS A 29 -6.12 -22.99 -17.14
C HIS A 29 -5.99 -21.85 -18.16
N ASP A 30 -6.96 -21.68 -19.04
CA ASP A 30 -7.06 -20.61 -20.03
C ASP A 30 -7.82 -19.37 -19.51
N GLN A 31 -8.20 -19.35 -18.22
CA GLN A 31 -8.74 -18.15 -17.58
C GLN A 31 -7.77 -16.98 -17.71
N VAL A 32 -8.25 -15.86 -18.24
CA VAL A 32 -7.49 -14.60 -18.30
C VAL A 32 -7.34 -14.05 -16.88
N ILE A 33 -6.10 -13.87 -16.43
CA ILE A 33 -5.79 -13.34 -15.09
C ILE A 33 -5.36 -11.87 -15.17
N PHE A 34 -4.52 -11.53 -16.14
CA PHE A 34 -4.05 -10.16 -16.32
C PHE A 34 -4.37 -9.64 -17.69
N ARG A 35 -4.84 -8.41 -17.74
CA ARG A 35 -5.16 -7.69 -18.96
C ARG A 35 -4.69 -6.25 -18.87
N SER A 36 -4.21 -5.68 -19.97
CA SER A 36 -3.94 -4.24 -20.04
C SER A 36 -5.27 -3.48 -20.18
N ALA A 37 -5.40 -2.35 -19.46
CA ALA A 37 -6.54 -1.45 -19.61
C ALA A 37 -6.43 -0.55 -20.85
N THR A 38 -5.26 -0.48 -21.50
CA THR A 38 -4.96 0.46 -22.59
C THR A 38 -4.54 -0.20 -23.88
N THR A 39 -4.31 -1.52 -23.85
CA THR A 39 -3.94 -2.34 -25.03
C THR A 39 -4.70 -3.66 -25.00
N ASP A 40 -4.65 -4.43 -26.12
CA ASP A 40 -5.27 -5.76 -26.19
C ASP A 40 -4.44 -6.87 -25.50
N ALA A 41 -3.32 -6.51 -24.87
CA ALA A 41 -2.45 -7.49 -24.24
C ALA A 41 -3.14 -8.12 -23.03
N GLN A 42 -3.08 -9.46 -22.97
CA GLN A 42 -3.64 -10.23 -21.84
C GLN A 42 -2.88 -11.53 -21.66
N TYR A 43 -2.92 -12.06 -20.42
CA TYR A 43 -2.32 -13.34 -20.08
C TYR A 43 -3.29 -14.23 -19.32
N THR A 44 -3.40 -15.47 -19.80
CA THR A 44 -4.11 -16.54 -19.10
C THR A 44 -3.24 -17.08 -17.95
N TYR A 45 -3.85 -17.77 -17.01
CA TYR A 45 -3.14 -18.47 -15.92
C TYR A 45 -2.00 -19.36 -16.45
N LYS A 46 -2.28 -20.15 -17.49
CA LYS A 46 -1.29 -21.02 -18.16
C LYS A 46 -0.11 -20.21 -18.72
N GLN A 47 -0.40 -19.06 -19.35
CA GLN A 47 0.63 -18.20 -19.93
C GLN A 47 1.48 -17.54 -18.84
N VAL A 48 0.86 -17.05 -17.75
CA VAL A 48 1.57 -16.48 -16.61
C VAL A 48 2.54 -17.50 -16.01
N ARG A 49 2.07 -18.73 -15.72
CA ARG A 49 2.90 -19.82 -15.23
C ARG A 49 4.08 -20.14 -16.16
N GLN A 50 3.83 -20.23 -17.46
CA GLN A 50 4.87 -20.53 -18.45
C GLN A 50 5.90 -19.40 -18.57
N ARG A 51 5.45 -18.13 -18.59
CA ARG A 51 6.35 -16.96 -18.65
C ARG A 51 7.24 -16.90 -17.40
N ALA A 52 6.67 -17.13 -16.22
CA ALA A 52 7.42 -17.17 -14.97
C ALA A 52 8.49 -18.29 -14.98
N LYS A 53 8.13 -19.51 -15.39
CA LYS A 53 9.09 -20.62 -15.54
C LYS A 53 10.21 -20.26 -16.51
N SER A 54 9.87 -19.68 -17.67
CA SER A 54 10.86 -19.30 -18.68
C SER A 54 11.84 -18.25 -18.17
N PHE A 55 11.34 -17.24 -17.44
CA PHE A 55 12.19 -16.22 -16.84
C PHE A 55 13.08 -16.79 -15.72
N GLY A 56 12.53 -17.64 -14.84
CA GLY A 56 13.33 -18.33 -13.81
C GLY A 56 14.47 -19.16 -14.43
N ARG A 57 14.20 -19.95 -15.47
CA ARG A 57 15.23 -20.71 -16.20
C ARG A 57 16.31 -19.79 -16.77
N ALA A 58 15.92 -18.67 -17.38
CA ALA A 58 16.87 -17.70 -17.91
C ALA A 58 17.75 -17.08 -16.81
N LEU A 59 17.17 -16.74 -15.66
CA LEU A 59 17.93 -16.28 -14.49
C LEU A 59 18.98 -17.30 -14.05
N LYS A 60 18.59 -18.59 -13.96
CA LYS A 60 19.50 -19.67 -13.59
C LYS A 60 20.64 -19.83 -14.59
N SER A 61 20.28 -19.89 -15.87
CA SER A 61 21.20 -20.13 -16.97
C SER A 61 22.20 -19.01 -17.13
N GLN A 62 21.73 -17.77 -17.23
CA GLN A 62 22.58 -16.64 -17.62
C GLN A 62 23.22 -15.93 -16.44
N TRP A 63 22.51 -15.87 -15.28
CA TRP A 63 23.01 -15.16 -14.10
C TRP A 63 23.48 -16.09 -12.98
N GLY A 64 23.32 -17.44 -13.11
CA GLY A 64 23.63 -18.38 -12.06
C GLY A 64 22.80 -18.14 -10.80
N TRP A 65 21.52 -17.74 -10.97
CA TRP A 65 20.65 -17.33 -9.87
C TRP A 65 20.44 -18.46 -8.87
N CYS A 66 20.54 -18.13 -7.60
CA CYS A 66 20.40 -19.05 -6.49
C CYS A 66 19.32 -18.60 -5.50
N LYS A 67 18.88 -19.53 -4.66
CA LYS A 67 18.00 -19.25 -3.51
C LYS A 67 18.60 -18.13 -2.66
N GLY A 68 17.78 -17.15 -2.32
CA GLY A 68 18.19 -15.98 -1.53
C GLY A 68 18.78 -14.82 -2.32
N ASP A 69 19.09 -14.99 -3.62
CA ASP A 69 19.51 -13.86 -4.45
C ASP A 69 18.39 -12.83 -4.62
N VAL A 70 18.73 -11.55 -4.57
CA VAL A 70 17.75 -10.45 -4.58
C VAL A 70 17.67 -9.78 -5.95
N LEU A 71 16.44 -9.71 -6.49
CA LEU A 71 16.09 -9.00 -7.72
C LEU A 71 15.27 -7.74 -7.38
N ILE A 72 15.79 -6.57 -7.73
CA ILE A 72 14.97 -5.35 -7.70
C ILE A 72 14.08 -5.32 -8.95
N VAL A 73 12.79 -4.98 -8.72
CA VAL A 73 11.80 -4.77 -9.78
C VAL A 73 11.28 -3.33 -9.67
N MET A 74 11.65 -2.48 -10.64
CA MET A 74 11.33 -1.05 -10.69
C MET A 74 10.38 -0.75 -11.85
N THR A 75 9.09 -0.95 -11.61
CA THR A 75 8.06 -0.82 -12.65
C THR A 75 6.81 -0.11 -12.11
N PRO A 76 6.11 0.69 -12.94
CA PRO A 76 4.71 1.04 -12.66
C PRO A 76 3.84 -0.24 -12.74
N ASN A 77 2.53 -0.08 -12.70
CA ASN A 77 1.63 -1.19 -12.94
C ASN A 77 1.76 -1.70 -14.37
N ASP A 78 2.22 -2.92 -14.54
CA ASP A 78 2.45 -3.54 -15.84
C ASP A 78 2.12 -5.03 -15.80
N ILE A 79 1.46 -5.56 -16.84
CA ILE A 79 1.02 -6.96 -16.91
C ILE A 79 2.17 -7.96 -17.03
N ASP A 80 3.37 -7.53 -17.44
CA ASP A 80 4.55 -8.38 -17.54
C ASP A 80 5.27 -8.54 -16.19
N THR A 81 5.12 -7.57 -15.28
CA THR A 81 5.76 -7.56 -13.96
C THR A 81 5.46 -8.81 -13.11
N PRO A 82 4.22 -9.33 -13.02
CA PRO A 82 3.94 -10.54 -12.26
C PRO A 82 4.77 -11.74 -12.67
N SER A 83 4.98 -11.95 -13.98
CA SER A 83 5.75 -13.09 -14.48
C SER A 83 7.23 -13.02 -14.07
N VAL A 84 7.78 -11.82 -13.95
CA VAL A 84 9.15 -11.57 -13.46
C VAL A 84 9.24 -11.89 -11.96
N ILE A 85 8.27 -11.43 -11.16
CA ILE A 85 8.22 -11.70 -9.72
C ILE A 85 8.21 -13.20 -9.47
N TRP A 86 7.27 -13.93 -10.06
CA TRP A 86 7.16 -15.37 -9.85
C TRP A 86 8.31 -16.17 -10.46
N GLY A 87 8.91 -15.69 -11.56
CA GLY A 87 10.09 -16.34 -12.14
C GLY A 87 11.31 -16.28 -11.23
N CYS A 88 11.50 -15.16 -10.51
CA CYS A 88 12.51 -15.06 -9.47
C CYS A 88 12.21 -16.02 -8.31
N GLN A 89 10.97 -16.03 -7.82
CA GLN A 89 10.54 -16.89 -6.70
C GLN A 89 10.50 -18.39 -7.05
N PHE A 90 10.35 -18.74 -8.33
CA PHE A 90 10.49 -20.12 -8.81
C PHE A 90 11.84 -20.73 -8.45
N LEU A 91 12.89 -19.93 -8.41
CA LEU A 91 14.25 -20.32 -8.00
C LEU A 91 14.55 -20.04 -6.51
N GLY A 92 13.56 -19.66 -5.72
CA GLY A 92 13.76 -19.24 -4.33
C GLY A 92 14.48 -17.90 -4.19
N GLY A 93 14.50 -17.09 -5.25
CA GLY A 93 15.00 -15.73 -5.21
C GLY A 93 14.03 -14.78 -4.50
N ILE A 94 14.58 -13.70 -3.99
CA ILE A 94 13.86 -12.64 -3.26
C ILE A 94 13.58 -11.48 -4.21
N VAL A 95 12.38 -10.94 -4.19
CA VAL A 95 12.02 -9.76 -4.98
C VAL A 95 11.95 -8.52 -4.08
N ALA A 96 12.60 -7.45 -4.50
CA ALA A 96 12.47 -6.13 -3.90
C ALA A 96 11.71 -5.20 -4.87
N PRO A 97 10.38 -5.08 -4.75
CA PRO A 97 9.61 -4.16 -5.58
C PRO A 97 9.85 -2.72 -5.10
N VAL A 98 10.16 -1.83 -6.04
CA VAL A 98 10.50 -0.43 -5.73
C VAL A 98 9.74 0.55 -6.62
N SER A 99 9.54 1.77 -6.11
CA SER A 99 8.83 2.82 -6.86
C SER A 99 9.58 3.21 -8.13
N PRO A 100 8.89 3.35 -9.29
CA PRO A 100 9.47 3.85 -10.52
C PRO A 100 9.86 5.35 -10.45
N GLU A 101 9.46 6.06 -9.41
CA GLU A 101 9.74 7.49 -9.22
C GLU A 101 11.00 7.76 -8.38
N LEU A 102 11.71 6.72 -7.93
CA LEU A 102 12.96 6.90 -7.20
C LEU A 102 14.02 7.60 -8.06
N SER A 103 14.74 8.51 -7.43
CA SER A 103 15.99 9.05 -7.98
C SER A 103 17.09 7.99 -7.99
N ALA A 104 18.15 8.22 -8.77
CA ALA A 104 19.30 7.30 -8.81
C ALA A 104 19.95 7.11 -7.41
N GLN A 105 19.98 8.15 -6.59
CA GLN A 105 20.53 8.08 -5.23
C GLN A 105 19.65 7.24 -4.29
N GLU A 106 18.33 7.39 -4.37
CA GLU A 106 17.42 6.59 -3.58
C GLU A 106 17.44 5.11 -4.00
N LEU A 107 17.49 4.84 -5.31
CA LEU A 107 17.63 3.48 -5.83
C LEU A 107 18.98 2.86 -5.42
N LEU A 108 20.08 3.64 -5.45
CA LEU A 108 21.40 3.22 -4.96
C LEU A 108 21.34 2.75 -3.51
N LEU A 109 20.64 3.50 -2.64
CA LEU A 109 20.46 3.11 -1.24
C LEU A 109 19.71 1.79 -1.12
N GLN A 110 18.65 1.60 -1.92
CA GLN A 110 17.87 0.37 -1.89
C GLN A 110 18.66 -0.82 -2.47
N LEU A 111 19.45 -0.63 -3.55
CA LEU A 111 20.37 -1.63 -4.09
C LEU A 111 21.35 -2.14 -3.03
N LYS A 112 22.01 -1.21 -2.33
CA LYS A 112 22.97 -1.55 -1.29
C LYS A 112 22.33 -2.26 -0.09
N ARG A 113 21.17 -1.74 0.38
CA ARG A 113 20.50 -2.30 1.56
C ARG A 113 19.85 -3.66 1.32
N SER A 114 19.38 -3.92 0.11
CA SER A 114 18.79 -5.22 -0.24
C SER A 114 19.82 -6.24 -0.70
N HIS A 115 21.08 -5.86 -0.86
CA HIS A 115 22.13 -6.71 -1.45
C HIS A 115 21.73 -7.23 -2.84
N ALA A 116 21.01 -6.43 -3.62
CA ALA A 116 20.47 -6.86 -4.91
C ALA A 116 21.57 -7.22 -5.92
N ARG A 117 21.35 -8.32 -6.62
CA ARG A 117 22.25 -8.88 -7.64
C ARG A 117 21.80 -8.59 -9.08
N GLY A 118 20.60 -8.07 -9.25
CA GLY A 118 20.06 -7.71 -10.56
C GLY A 118 18.85 -6.80 -10.47
N LEU A 119 18.53 -6.17 -11.60
CA LEU A 119 17.38 -5.30 -11.77
C LEU A 119 16.56 -5.70 -12.98
N VAL A 120 15.23 -5.63 -12.84
CA VAL A 120 14.30 -5.55 -13.96
C VAL A 120 13.56 -4.23 -13.85
N VAL A 121 13.62 -3.43 -14.89
CA VAL A 121 13.11 -2.06 -14.86
C VAL A 121 12.18 -1.77 -16.03
N HIS A 122 11.16 -0.97 -15.79
CA HIS A 122 10.35 -0.43 -16.88
C HIS A 122 11.22 0.49 -17.77
N PRO A 123 10.97 0.56 -19.09
CA PRO A 123 11.71 1.41 -20.01
C PRO A 123 11.96 2.84 -19.52
N GLN A 124 10.96 3.49 -18.96
CA GLN A 124 11.07 4.86 -18.44
C GLN A 124 12.04 5.01 -17.27
N CYS A 125 12.38 3.91 -16.58
CA CYS A 125 13.28 3.91 -15.42
C CYS A 125 14.74 3.57 -15.80
N ALA A 126 15.03 3.26 -17.07
CA ALA A 126 16.32 2.75 -17.52
C ALA A 126 17.50 3.66 -17.17
N VAL A 127 17.38 4.96 -17.41
CA VAL A 127 18.43 5.95 -17.14
C VAL A 127 18.77 6.01 -15.65
N VAL A 128 17.75 6.07 -14.81
CA VAL A 128 17.89 6.08 -13.34
C VAL A 128 18.53 4.79 -12.84
N ALA A 129 18.09 3.64 -13.39
CA ALA A 129 18.62 2.34 -13.02
C ALA A 129 20.09 2.15 -13.41
N MET A 130 20.47 2.58 -14.59
CA MET A 130 21.86 2.51 -15.07
C MET A 130 22.79 3.37 -14.20
N GLU A 131 22.40 4.58 -13.85
CA GLU A 131 23.19 5.45 -12.98
C GLU A 131 23.29 4.87 -11.56
N ALA A 132 22.20 4.38 -10.98
CA ALA A 132 22.23 3.74 -9.67
C ALA A 132 23.11 2.48 -9.66
N ALA A 133 23.02 1.64 -10.69
CA ALA A 133 23.84 0.44 -10.85
C ALA A 133 25.33 0.78 -10.97
N ARG A 134 25.68 1.79 -11.78
CA ARG A 134 27.05 2.30 -11.91
C ARG A 134 27.60 2.75 -10.55
N LEU A 135 26.83 3.51 -9.77
CA LEU A 135 27.22 3.96 -8.43
C LEU A 135 27.28 2.81 -7.39
N ALA A 136 26.56 1.74 -7.64
CA ALA A 136 26.59 0.53 -6.81
C ALA A 136 27.67 -0.47 -7.21
N ASN A 137 28.44 -0.21 -8.29
CA ASN A 137 29.35 -1.16 -8.94
C ASN A 137 28.65 -2.45 -9.41
N LEU A 138 27.36 -2.36 -9.78
CA LEU A 138 26.63 -3.46 -10.39
C LEU A 138 26.81 -3.40 -11.92
N SER A 139 27.21 -4.50 -12.52
CA SER A 139 27.45 -4.58 -13.97
C SER A 139 26.16 -4.36 -14.76
N SER A 140 26.23 -3.70 -15.92
CA SER A 140 25.08 -3.42 -16.78
C SER A 140 24.40 -4.68 -17.35
N ASP A 141 25.12 -5.80 -17.45
CA ASP A 141 24.56 -7.12 -17.82
C ASP A 141 23.59 -7.68 -16.76
N ARG A 142 23.54 -7.07 -15.58
CA ARG A 142 22.60 -7.37 -14.49
C ARG A 142 21.35 -6.49 -14.52
N ILE A 143 21.13 -5.73 -15.60
CA ILE A 143 19.94 -4.88 -15.78
C ILE A 143 19.17 -5.39 -17.00
N LEU A 144 17.88 -5.68 -16.79
CA LEU A 144 16.95 -6.04 -17.86
C LEU A 144 15.87 -4.98 -17.98
N ILE A 145 15.51 -4.67 -19.21
CA ILE A 145 14.31 -3.88 -19.51
C ILE A 145 13.10 -4.83 -19.53
N LEU A 146 12.02 -4.46 -18.84
CA LEU A 146 10.83 -5.30 -18.71
C LEU A 146 10.27 -5.73 -20.08
N ARG A 147 10.20 -4.76 -21.03
CA ARG A 147 9.82 -4.98 -22.42
C ARG A 147 10.46 -3.92 -23.32
N LEU A 148 10.64 -4.24 -24.59
CA LEU A 148 11.01 -3.24 -25.58
C LEU A 148 9.79 -2.39 -25.94
N ASP A 149 9.90 -1.09 -25.80
CA ASP A 149 8.93 -0.16 -26.36
C ASP A 149 9.34 0.14 -27.80
N LYS A 150 8.44 -0.11 -28.76
CA LYS A 150 8.69 0.15 -30.18
C LYS A 150 8.93 1.63 -30.50
N LEU A 151 8.54 2.52 -29.59
CA LEU A 151 8.64 3.98 -29.74
C LEU A 151 9.94 4.55 -29.16
N VAL A 152 10.69 3.78 -28.38
CA VAL A 152 11.96 4.24 -27.77
C VAL A 152 13.11 3.46 -28.38
N PRO A 153 14.03 4.13 -29.13
CA PRO A 153 15.20 3.46 -29.70
C PRO A 153 16.11 2.98 -28.57
N THR A 154 16.49 1.72 -28.71
CA THR A 154 17.50 0.97 -27.92
C THR A 154 17.95 1.64 -26.62
N TYR A 155 17.52 1.08 -25.49
CA TYR A 155 17.95 1.48 -24.15
C TYR A 155 19.45 1.19 -23.92
N ASN A 156 20.35 1.93 -24.60
CA ASN A 156 21.81 1.85 -24.44
C ASN A 156 22.38 0.42 -24.42
N GLY A 157 21.80 -0.51 -25.21
CA GLY A 157 22.25 -1.90 -25.30
C GLY A 157 21.77 -2.84 -24.17
N LEU A 158 20.89 -2.39 -23.28
CA LEU A 158 20.32 -3.28 -22.27
C LEU A 158 19.35 -4.31 -22.91
N PRO A 159 19.46 -5.60 -22.57
CA PRO A 159 18.56 -6.62 -23.08
C PRO A 159 17.17 -6.51 -22.46
N SER A 160 16.14 -6.87 -23.23
CA SER A 160 14.81 -7.05 -22.66
C SER A 160 14.68 -8.39 -21.95
N VAL A 161 13.68 -8.50 -21.04
CA VAL A 161 13.31 -9.79 -20.42
C VAL A 161 13.01 -10.84 -21.50
N GLU A 162 12.38 -10.45 -22.61
CA GLU A 162 12.08 -11.36 -23.71
C GLU A 162 13.35 -11.88 -24.41
N ASP A 163 14.30 -10.99 -24.71
CA ASP A 163 15.58 -11.38 -25.33
C ASP A 163 16.41 -12.25 -24.39
N PHE A 164 16.43 -11.91 -23.10
CA PHE A 164 17.09 -12.69 -22.06
C PHE A 164 16.51 -14.12 -21.97
N VAL A 165 15.20 -14.27 -22.06
CA VAL A 165 14.52 -15.57 -22.10
C VAL A 165 14.81 -16.32 -23.40
N LYS A 166 14.82 -15.63 -24.56
CA LYS A 166 15.13 -16.24 -25.87
C LYS A 166 16.55 -16.79 -25.91
N ALA A 167 17.51 -16.09 -25.35
CA ALA A 167 18.91 -16.51 -25.31
C ALA A 167 19.12 -17.82 -24.51
N SER A 168 18.23 -18.14 -23.57
CA SER A 168 18.29 -19.36 -22.74
C SER A 168 17.59 -20.61 -23.32
N LYS A 169 16.91 -20.50 -24.48
CA LYS A 169 16.06 -21.59 -25.02
C LYS A 169 16.82 -22.88 -25.40
N ASN A 170 18.11 -22.80 -25.65
CA ASN A 170 18.94 -23.96 -26.05
C ASN A 170 19.74 -24.53 -24.87
N ASP A 171 19.36 -24.25 -23.63
CA ASP A 171 20.13 -24.52 -22.45
C ASP A 171 19.76 -25.87 -21.81
N ILE A 172 20.75 -26.50 -21.14
CA ILE A 172 20.62 -27.73 -20.35
C ILE A 172 19.63 -27.62 -19.17
N TYR A 173 19.19 -26.38 -18.87
CA TYR A 173 18.27 -26.08 -17.78
C TYR A 173 16.76 -26.17 -18.15
N GLN A 174 16.40 -26.85 -19.26
CA GLN A 174 14.98 -26.97 -19.66
C GLN A 174 14.11 -27.70 -18.63
N ASP A 175 14.68 -28.62 -17.86
CA ASP A 175 13.99 -29.46 -16.88
C ASP A 175 14.17 -29.00 -15.41
N ILE A 176 14.56 -27.73 -15.16
CA ILE A 176 14.66 -27.21 -13.81
C ILE A 176 13.29 -27.24 -13.14
N HIS A 177 13.26 -27.87 -11.97
CA HIS A 177 12.16 -27.78 -11.02
C HIS A 177 12.31 -26.52 -10.15
N TRP A 178 11.19 -26.12 -9.50
CA TRP A 178 11.24 -25.03 -8.52
C TRP A 178 12.12 -25.41 -7.33
N THR A 179 12.72 -24.40 -6.72
CA THR A 179 13.59 -24.60 -5.56
C THR A 179 12.74 -24.93 -4.33
N GLU A 180 13.21 -25.89 -3.53
CA GLU A 180 12.61 -26.24 -2.25
C GLU A 180 12.72 -25.07 -1.26
N ILE A 181 11.60 -24.75 -0.61
CA ILE A 181 11.41 -23.56 0.23
C ILE A 181 10.94 -23.96 1.63
N GLU A 182 11.62 -23.46 2.65
CA GLU A 182 11.12 -23.43 4.04
C GLU A 182 10.23 -22.18 4.18
N ALA A 183 8.92 -22.34 3.99
CA ALA A 183 7.99 -21.24 3.75
C ALA A 183 7.95 -20.17 4.85
N ASP A 184 8.24 -20.51 6.10
CA ASP A 184 8.27 -19.60 7.25
C ASP A 184 9.61 -18.87 7.43
N LYS A 185 10.70 -19.41 6.87
CA LYS A 185 12.06 -18.86 7.00
C LYS A 185 12.51 -18.13 5.74
N ASP A 186 12.26 -18.75 4.57
CA ASP A 186 12.72 -18.21 3.30
C ASP A 186 11.93 -16.95 2.92
N ILE A 187 12.68 -15.90 2.64
CA ILE A 187 12.12 -14.60 2.32
C ILE A 187 11.71 -14.57 0.84
N ALA A 188 10.48 -14.12 0.59
CA ALA A 188 9.93 -13.92 -0.75
C ALA A 188 10.06 -12.48 -1.23
N PHE A 189 9.94 -11.52 -0.29
CA PHE A 189 10.01 -10.09 -0.59
C PHE A 189 10.82 -9.31 0.43
N LEU A 190 11.50 -8.29 -0.07
CA LEU A 190 12.05 -7.18 0.69
C LEU A 190 11.24 -5.93 0.36
N VAL A 191 10.40 -5.49 1.29
CA VAL A 191 9.52 -4.34 1.07
C VAL A 191 10.05 -3.13 1.81
N PHE A 192 10.41 -2.07 1.04
CA PHE A 192 10.85 -0.82 1.63
C PHE A 192 9.65 0.00 2.12
N SER A 193 9.60 0.26 3.42
CA SER A 193 8.62 1.15 4.02
C SER A 193 9.26 2.50 4.36
N SER A 194 8.51 3.59 4.10
CA SER A 194 8.91 4.93 4.53
C SER A 194 8.82 5.01 6.04
N GLY A 195 9.91 4.72 6.73
CA GLY A 195 9.99 4.90 8.17
C GLY A 195 9.75 6.36 8.56
N THR A 196 9.05 6.60 9.67
CA THR A 196 8.86 7.94 10.26
C THR A 196 10.19 8.61 10.66
N THR A 197 11.29 7.86 10.72
CA THR A 197 12.65 8.31 11.08
C THR A 197 13.48 8.81 9.88
N GLY A 198 12.91 8.84 8.67
CA GLY A 198 13.59 9.33 7.45
C GLY A 198 14.46 8.30 6.73
N ARG A 199 14.80 7.16 7.34
CA ARG A 199 15.47 6.04 6.66
C ARG A 199 14.43 4.98 6.29
N ALA A 200 14.39 4.60 5.01
CA ALA A 200 13.54 3.51 4.56
C ALA A 200 13.92 2.22 5.30
N LYS A 201 12.95 1.56 5.94
CA LYS A 201 13.13 0.25 6.56
C LYS A 201 12.88 -0.83 5.52
N CYS A 202 13.58 -1.95 5.62
CA CYS A 202 13.47 -3.08 4.70
C CYS A 202 12.79 -4.27 5.41
N ALA A 203 11.47 -4.41 5.24
CA ALA A 203 10.70 -5.48 5.86
C ALA A 203 10.90 -6.81 5.12
N MET A 204 11.22 -7.87 5.84
CA MET A 204 11.39 -9.24 5.33
C MET A 204 10.05 -9.98 5.36
N ILE A 205 9.51 -10.29 4.19
CA ILE A 205 8.23 -11.00 4.02
C ILE A 205 8.53 -12.42 3.53
N SER A 206 8.15 -13.44 4.32
CA SER A 206 8.38 -14.84 3.97
C SER A 206 7.36 -15.37 2.94
N HIS A 207 7.64 -16.53 2.36
CA HIS A 207 6.69 -17.25 1.51
C HIS A 207 5.38 -17.53 2.25
N ARG A 208 5.46 -17.97 3.53
CA ARG A 208 4.30 -18.19 4.40
C ARG A 208 3.44 -16.94 4.57
N ASN A 209 4.05 -15.78 4.76
CA ASN A 209 3.30 -14.53 4.93
C ASN A 209 2.43 -14.23 3.70
N VAL A 210 2.99 -14.37 2.48
CA VAL A 210 2.28 -14.12 1.22
C VAL A 210 1.15 -15.15 1.02
N VAL A 211 1.44 -16.42 1.23
CA VAL A 211 0.44 -17.52 1.13
C VAL A 211 -0.69 -17.31 2.12
N ALA A 212 -0.36 -16.96 3.37
CA ALA A 212 -1.36 -16.65 4.40
C ALA A 212 -2.22 -15.44 4.00
N ALA A 213 -1.60 -14.34 3.58
CA ALA A 213 -2.33 -13.15 3.15
C ALA A 213 -3.34 -13.45 2.03
N ALA A 214 -2.94 -14.21 1.00
CA ALA A 214 -3.83 -14.57 -0.10
C ALA A 214 -4.98 -15.48 0.36
N LYS A 215 -4.69 -16.55 1.13
CA LYS A 215 -5.71 -17.51 1.59
C LYS A 215 -6.71 -16.85 2.55
N LEU A 216 -6.23 -16.07 3.53
CA LEU A 216 -7.07 -15.48 4.56
C LEU A 216 -7.98 -14.38 3.98
N GLN A 217 -7.45 -13.55 3.07
CA GLN A 217 -8.28 -12.56 2.36
C GLN A 217 -9.31 -13.22 1.44
N THR A 218 -8.94 -14.28 0.71
CA THR A 218 -9.89 -15.05 -0.10
C THR A 218 -11.03 -15.62 0.75
N ALA A 219 -10.75 -16.14 1.93
CA ALA A 219 -11.77 -16.72 2.80
C ALA A 219 -12.86 -15.71 3.22
N ILE A 220 -12.51 -14.41 3.35
CA ILE A 220 -13.48 -13.36 3.70
C ILE A 220 -14.41 -13.05 2.53
N ASP A 221 -13.87 -13.03 1.31
CA ASP A 221 -14.57 -12.54 0.12
C ASP A 221 -15.15 -13.67 -0.77
N SER A 222 -14.91 -14.94 -0.43
CA SER A 222 -15.29 -16.11 -1.24
C SER A 222 -16.79 -16.19 -1.58
N ALA A 223 -17.67 -15.64 -0.73
CA ALA A 223 -19.10 -15.58 -0.99
C ALA A 223 -19.51 -14.43 -1.92
N HIS A 224 -18.63 -13.46 -2.15
CA HIS A 224 -18.94 -12.21 -2.84
C HIS A 224 -18.21 -12.05 -4.16
N VAL A 225 -17.05 -12.69 -4.32
CA VAL A 225 -16.19 -12.60 -5.50
C VAL A 225 -16.19 -13.93 -6.26
N ASP A 226 -16.55 -13.88 -7.54
CA ASP A 226 -16.59 -15.04 -8.45
C ASP A 226 -15.81 -14.70 -9.72
N TRP A 227 -14.81 -15.52 -10.06
CA TRP A 227 -13.95 -15.35 -11.23
C TRP A 227 -14.70 -15.27 -12.57
N ARG A 228 -15.94 -15.82 -12.63
CA ARG A 228 -16.76 -15.81 -13.86
C ARG A 228 -17.34 -14.45 -14.20
N ARG A 229 -17.49 -13.58 -13.23
CA ARG A 229 -18.19 -12.30 -13.38
C ARG A 229 -17.42 -11.09 -12.90
N ASP A 230 -16.47 -11.30 -11.97
CA ASP A 230 -15.83 -10.20 -11.28
C ASP A 230 -14.49 -9.83 -11.90
N LEU A 231 -14.36 -8.56 -12.25
CA LEU A 231 -13.15 -7.95 -12.75
C LEU A 231 -12.68 -6.87 -11.79
N THR A 232 -11.37 -6.79 -11.63
CA THR A 232 -10.72 -5.80 -10.75
C THR A 232 -9.86 -4.85 -11.59
N LEU A 233 -9.83 -3.56 -11.23
CA LEU A 233 -8.95 -2.58 -11.86
C LEU A 233 -7.75 -2.29 -10.94
N ALA A 234 -6.54 -2.50 -11.45
CA ALA A 234 -5.30 -2.24 -10.74
C ALA A 234 -4.91 -0.77 -10.86
N VAL A 235 -5.31 0.02 -9.88
CA VAL A 235 -4.97 1.44 -9.72
C VAL A 235 -3.99 1.69 -8.58
N LEU A 236 -3.92 0.77 -7.60
CA LEU A 236 -2.90 0.81 -6.56
C LEU A 236 -1.56 0.36 -7.14
N PRO A 237 -0.45 0.98 -6.72
CA PRO A 237 0.87 0.55 -7.13
C PRO A 237 1.16 -0.89 -6.72
N THR A 238 1.55 -1.75 -7.66
CA THR A 238 1.89 -3.15 -7.39
C THR A 238 3.26 -3.33 -6.73
N TYR A 239 4.07 -2.28 -6.66
CA TYR A 239 5.30 -2.26 -5.86
C TYR A 239 5.05 -1.97 -4.36
N HIS A 240 3.83 -1.60 -3.97
CA HIS A 240 3.40 -1.54 -2.57
C HIS A 240 2.72 -2.84 -2.16
N ILE A 241 2.91 -3.25 -0.90
CA ILE A 241 2.39 -4.54 -0.39
C ILE A 241 0.87 -4.69 -0.56
N PHE A 242 0.09 -3.61 -0.47
CA PHE A 242 -1.36 -3.66 -0.67
C PHE A 242 -1.70 -4.02 -2.12
N GLY A 243 -1.13 -3.29 -3.10
CA GLY A 243 -1.30 -3.61 -4.52
C GLY A 243 -0.68 -4.97 -4.88
N LEU A 244 0.49 -5.29 -4.35
CA LEU A 244 1.17 -6.54 -4.60
C LEU A 244 0.31 -7.76 -4.21
N ILE A 245 -0.23 -7.79 -3.02
CA ILE A 245 -1.07 -8.93 -2.59
C ILE A 245 -2.42 -8.92 -3.32
N CYS A 246 -3.12 -7.78 -3.33
CA CYS A 246 -4.50 -7.73 -3.83
C CYS A 246 -4.63 -7.78 -5.36
N LEU A 247 -3.61 -7.33 -6.11
CA LEU A 247 -3.69 -7.18 -7.57
C LEU A 247 -2.75 -8.12 -8.34
N VAL A 248 -1.78 -8.77 -7.65
CA VAL A 248 -0.87 -9.74 -8.26
C VAL A 248 -1.19 -11.15 -7.74
N TYR A 249 -1.25 -11.37 -6.43
CA TYR A 249 -1.40 -12.71 -5.84
C TYR A 249 -2.85 -13.18 -5.76
N LEU A 250 -3.78 -12.36 -5.25
CA LEU A 250 -5.19 -12.76 -5.15
C LEU A 250 -5.81 -13.18 -6.49
N PRO A 251 -5.60 -12.43 -7.62
CA PRO A 251 -6.19 -12.82 -8.90
C PRO A 251 -5.77 -14.21 -9.36
N VAL A 252 -4.50 -14.56 -9.22
CA VAL A 252 -3.98 -15.89 -9.57
C VAL A 252 -4.52 -16.97 -8.63
N TYR A 253 -4.77 -16.62 -7.35
CA TYR A 253 -5.30 -17.59 -6.39
C TYR A 253 -6.78 -17.91 -6.63
N ILE A 254 -7.61 -16.90 -6.94
CA ILE A 254 -9.07 -17.03 -7.07
C ILE A 254 -9.56 -17.12 -8.52
N GLY A 255 -8.74 -16.76 -9.52
CA GLY A 255 -9.07 -16.80 -10.95
C GLY A 255 -9.71 -15.52 -11.50
N THR A 256 -9.79 -14.43 -10.73
CA THR A 256 -10.38 -13.17 -11.23
C THR A 256 -9.44 -12.47 -12.20
N THR A 257 -10.03 -11.74 -13.17
CA THR A 257 -9.24 -10.93 -14.11
C THR A 257 -8.94 -9.57 -13.48
N THR A 258 -7.66 -9.18 -13.50
CA THR A 258 -7.22 -7.84 -13.12
C THR A 258 -6.79 -7.06 -14.36
N LEU A 259 -7.41 -5.91 -14.59
CA LEU A 259 -7.00 -4.95 -15.61
C LEU A 259 -5.95 -4.01 -15.04
N TYR A 260 -4.83 -3.85 -15.73
CA TYR A 260 -3.72 -3.00 -15.30
C TYR A 260 -3.80 -1.64 -15.95
N MET A 261 -3.88 -0.60 -15.10
CA MET A 261 -3.74 0.80 -15.47
C MET A 261 -2.36 1.28 -14.98
N GLU A 262 -1.51 1.71 -15.90
CA GLU A 262 -0.12 2.11 -15.60
C GLU A 262 -0.08 3.34 -14.66
N LYS A 263 -0.89 4.34 -14.95
CA LYS A 263 -1.00 5.59 -14.18
C LYS A 263 -2.47 5.94 -13.95
N PHE A 264 -2.80 6.35 -12.74
CA PHE A 264 -4.15 6.82 -12.42
C PHE A 264 -4.45 8.14 -13.13
N ASP A 265 -5.55 8.14 -13.86
CA ASP A 265 -6.24 9.30 -14.42
C ASP A 265 -7.75 9.08 -14.25
N ILE A 266 -8.48 10.08 -13.74
CA ILE A 266 -9.90 9.89 -13.37
C ILE A 266 -10.80 9.61 -14.58
N ALA A 267 -10.52 10.22 -15.74
CA ALA A 267 -11.30 9.99 -16.96
C ALA A 267 -11.09 8.56 -17.47
N THR A 268 -9.84 8.14 -17.59
CA THR A 268 -9.45 6.78 -17.98
C THR A 268 -9.97 5.74 -16.99
N PHE A 269 -9.88 6.02 -15.68
CA PHE A 269 -10.41 5.14 -14.63
C PHE A 269 -11.93 4.90 -14.81
N CYS A 270 -12.71 5.96 -15.00
CA CYS A 270 -14.16 5.84 -15.18
C CYS A 270 -14.52 5.17 -16.51
N SER A 271 -13.80 5.50 -17.60
CA SER A 271 -13.99 4.88 -18.92
C SER A 271 -13.76 3.37 -18.86
N VAL A 272 -12.66 2.93 -18.24
CA VAL A 272 -12.32 1.49 -18.09
C VAL A 272 -13.37 0.77 -17.25
N ILE A 273 -13.86 1.38 -16.16
CA ILE A 273 -14.95 0.78 -15.36
C ILE A 273 -16.19 0.56 -16.22
N GLN A 274 -16.60 1.55 -16.99
CA GLN A 274 -17.78 1.49 -17.86
C GLN A 274 -17.59 0.46 -18.97
N GLU A 275 -16.47 0.51 -19.68
CA GLU A 275 -16.19 -0.33 -20.87
C GLU A 275 -16.05 -1.80 -20.49
N TYR A 276 -15.25 -2.11 -19.47
CA TYR A 276 -14.96 -3.48 -19.08
C TYR A 276 -15.90 -4.00 -17.97
N ARG A 277 -16.85 -3.17 -17.52
CA ARG A 277 -17.81 -3.52 -16.46
C ARG A 277 -17.12 -3.97 -15.18
N ILE A 278 -16.10 -3.22 -14.74
CA ILE A 278 -15.35 -3.51 -13.52
C ILE A 278 -16.31 -3.58 -12.32
N SER A 279 -16.17 -4.61 -11.51
CA SER A 279 -17.05 -4.87 -10.36
C SER A 279 -16.44 -4.57 -9.01
N HIS A 280 -15.11 -4.55 -8.90
CA HIS A 280 -14.39 -4.32 -7.65
C HIS A 280 -13.11 -3.52 -7.88
N VAL A 281 -12.78 -2.62 -6.93
CA VAL A 281 -11.54 -1.83 -6.96
C VAL A 281 -10.93 -1.79 -5.57
N TYR A 282 -9.62 -2.03 -5.48
CA TYR A 282 -8.82 -1.66 -4.32
C TYR A 282 -8.28 -0.25 -4.55
N ALA A 283 -8.55 0.68 -3.63
CA ALA A 283 -8.27 2.09 -3.82
C ALA A 283 -7.62 2.73 -2.59
N ALA A 284 -6.83 3.78 -2.80
CA ALA A 284 -6.45 4.69 -1.74
C ALA A 284 -7.52 5.79 -1.57
N PRO A 285 -7.66 6.42 -0.39
CA PRO A 285 -8.66 7.45 -0.13
C PRO A 285 -8.74 8.59 -1.16
N PRO A 286 -7.64 9.08 -1.77
CA PRO A 286 -7.72 10.10 -2.82
C PRO A 286 -8.58 9.69 -4.02
N ILE A 287 -8.62 8.40 -4.37
CA ILE A 287 -9.48 7.93 -5.47
C ILE A 287 -10.96 8.06 -5.10
N VAL A 288 -11.31 7.71 -3.85
CA VAL A 288 -12.68 7.91 -3.32
C VAL A 288 -13.05 9.40 -3.33
N LEU A 289 -12.12 10.25 -2.90
CA LEU A 289 -12.30 11.72 -2.93
C LEU A 289 -12.56 12.23 -4.36
N HIS A 290 -11.78 11.78 -5.34
CA HIS A 290 -12.00 12.14 -6.75
C HIS A 290 -13.38 11.67 -7.26
N LEU A 291 -13.82 10.47 -6.88
CA LEU A 291 -15.14 9.94 -7.26
C LEU A 291 -16.29 10.78 -6.69
N VAL A 292 -16.12 11.38 -5.52
CA VAL A 292 -17.11 12.26 -4.88
C VAL A 292 -17.09 13.67 -5.48
N LYS A 293 -15.90 14.28 -5.60
CA LYS A 293 -15.75 15.71 -5.86
C LYS A 293 -15.67 16.08 -7.36
N SER A 294 -15.29 15.14 -8.24
CA SER A 294 -15.14 15.45 -9.66
C SER A 294 -16.46 15.35 -10.42
N SER A 295 -16.88 16.46 -11.05
CA SER A 295 -18.06 16.49 -11.92
C SER A 295 -17.93 15.60 -13.17
N LEU A 296 -16.69 15.35 -13.62
CA LEU A 296 -16.39 14.47 -14.75
C LEU A 296 -16.96 13.06 -14.56
N VAL A 297 -16.97 12.57 -13.33
CA VAL A 297 -17.48 11.23 -13.00
C VAL A 297 -18.97 11.07 -13.36
N ASN A 298 -19.74 12.15 -13.44
CA ASN A 298 -21.16 12.13 -13.82
C ASN A 298 -21.40 11.75 -15.28
N THR A 299 -20.37 11.81 -16.12
CA THR A 299 -20.47 11.47 -17.55
C THR A 299 -20.30 9.98 -17.84
N TYR A 300 -20.00 9.16 -16.84
CA TYR A 300 -19.73 7.74 -16.97
C TYR A 300 -20.73 6.86 -16.21
N ASP A 301 -20.98 5.66 -16.71
CA ASP A 301 -21.78 4.65 -16.04
C ASP A 301 -20.90 3.74 -15.16
N LEU A 302 -20.93 3.97 -13.85
CA LEU A 302 -20.16 3.20 -12.86
C LEU A 302 -21.01 2.16 -12.11
N ARG A 303 -22.26 1.88 -12.53
CA ARG A 303 -23.21 1.01 -11.79
C ARG A 303 -22.76 -0.46 -11.67
N THR A 304 -21.76 -0.87 -12.45
CA THR A 304 -21.17 -2.20 -12.34
C THR A 304 -20.26 -2.35 -11.13
N LEU A 305 -19.77 -1.23 -10.57
CA LEU A 305 -18.87 -1.22 -9.42
C LEU A 305 -19.62 -1.56 -8.14
N ARG A 306 -19.45 -2.78 -7.67
CA ARG A 306 -20.17 -3.37 -6.53
C ARG A 306 -19.54 -3.07 -5.19
N MET A 307 -18.23 -2.80 -5.18
CA MET A 307 -17.48 -2.49 -3.95
C MET A 307 -16.17 -1.79 -4.27
N ILE A 308 -15.83 -0.79 -3.47
CA ILE A 308 -14.47 -0.26 -3.34
C ILE A 308 -13.93 -0.72 -1.99
N THR A 309 -12.73 -1.33 -1.96
CA THR A 309 -12.00 -1.59 -0.72
C THR A 309 -10.92 -0.53 -0.57
N SER A 310 -11.11 0.40 0.36
CA SER A 310 -10.20 1.51 0.61
C SER A 310 -9.23 1.17 1.74
N GLY A 311 -7.93 1.46 1.52
CA GLY A 311 -6.87 1.22 2.50
C GLY A 311 -5.60 2.01 2.20
N GLY A 312 -4.56 1.80 3.03
CA GLY A 312 -3.26 2.46 2.90
C GLY A 312 -3.18 3.83 3.57
N ALA A 313 -4.32 4.49 3.82
CA ALA A 313 -4.45 5.73 4.58
C ALA A 313 -5.87 5.80 5.19
N PRO A 314 -6.11 6.64 6.21
CA PRO A 314 -7.45 6.89 6.74
C PRO A 314 -8.40 7.41 5.66
N LEU A 315 -9.65 6.93 5.67
CA LEU A 315 -10.74 7.45 4.86
C LEU A 315 -11.83 7.99 5.77
N ALA A 316 -12.17 9.27 5.61
CA ALA A 316 -13.29 9.88 6.32
C ALA A 316 -14.59 9.12 6.05
N SER A 317 -15.35 8.83 7.10
CA SER A 317 -16.64 8.11 6.98
C SER A 317 -17.68 8.91 6.19
N SER A 318 -17.58 10.24 6.24
CA SER A 318 -18.38 11.17 5.44
C SER A 318 -18.20 10.92 3.94
N LEU A 319 -16.97 10.77 3.45
CA LEU A 319 -16.69 10.50 2.03
C LEU A 319 -17.27 9.16 1.55
N ALA A 320 -17.16 8.10 2.38
CA ALA A 320 -17.75 6.81 2.05
C ALA A 320 -19.28 6.90 1.97
N THR A 321 -19.89 7.64 2.89
CA THR A 321 -21.34 7.88 2.93
C THR A 321 -21.79 8.72 1.73
N GLU A 322 -21.08 9.80 1.42
CA GLU A 322 -21.37 10.71 0.31
C GLU A 322 -21.28 9.98 -1.04
N LEU A 323 -20.23 9.17 -1.27
CA LEU A 323 -20.12 8.38 -2.49
C LEU A 323 -21.29 7.40 -2.66
N PHE A 324 -21.72 6.76 -1.56
CA PHE A 324 -22.86 5.87 -1.63
C PHE A 324 -24.17 6.63 -1.89
N GLN A 325 -24.39 7.78 -1.26
CA GLN A 325 -25.58 8.61 -1.49
C GLN A 325 -25.66 9.12 -2.94
N GLN A 326 -24.54 9.60 -3.48
CA GLN A 326 -24.49 10.14 -4.84
C GLN A 326 -24.59 9.09 -5.94
N ARG A 327 -23.97 7.92 -5.74
CA ARG A 327 -23.70 6.94 -6.83
C ARG A 327 -24.08 5.50 -6.53
N GLN A 328 -24.55 5.20 -5.32
CA GLN A 328 -24.84 3.84 -4.84
C GLN A 328 -23.62 2.90 -4.90
N ILE A 329 -22.40 3.46 -4.85
CA ILE A 329 -21.15 2.68 -4.80
C ILE A 329 -20.74 2.49 -3.33
N PRO A 330 -20.77 1.25 -2.82
CA PRO A 330 -20.36 0.97 -1.45
C PRO A 330 -18.82 1.04 -1.30
N VAL A 331 -18.37 1.56 -0.15
CA VAL A 331 -16.96 1.60 0.21
C VAL A 331 -16.77 0.93 1.55
N ARG A 332 -15.93 -0.09 1.59
CA ARG A 332 -15.46 -0.71 2.83
C ARG A 332 -14.02 -0.31 3.10
N GLN A 333 -13.66 -0.22 4.37
CA GLN A 333 -12.32 0.15 4.79
C GLN A 333 -11.50 -1.09 5.16
N ALA A 334 -10.20 -1.04 4.88
CA ALA A 334 -9.21 -2.04 5.26
C ALA A 334 -8.01 -1.36 5.93
N TYR A 335 -7.44 -2.04 6.92
CA TYR A 335 -6.22 -1.64 7.60
C TYR A 335 -5.17 -2.72 7.46
N GLY A 336 -3.92 -2.28 7.29
CA GLY A 336 -2.76 -3.14 7.24
C GLY A 336 -1.48 -2.36 6.98
N LEU A 337 -0.37 -3.04 7.11
CA LEU A 337 0.98 -2.49 7.03
C LEU A 337 1.84 -3.39 6.13
N SER A 338 3.02 -2.93 5.74
CA SER A 338 4.02 -3.81 5.11
C SER A 338 4.36 -4.97 6.03
N GLU A 339 4.47 -4.69 7.30
CA GLU A 339 4.80 -5.61 8.39
C GLU A 339 3.68 -6.63 8.70
N THR A 340 2.46 -6.43 8.18
CA THR A 340 1.34 -7.39 8.27
C THR A 340 1.01 -8.03 6.91
N THR A 341 1.91 -7.91 5.94
CA THR A 341 1.77 -8.46 4.58
C THR A 341 0.43 -8.09 3.97
N SER A 342 0.15 -6.77 3.86
CA SER A 342 -1.10 -6.19 3.39
C SER A 342 -2.17 -6.12 4.51
N VAL A 343 -3.38 -6.63 4.25
CA VAL A 343 -4.56 -6.43 5.08
C VAL A 343 -4.53 -7.31 6.33
N SER A 344 -4.69 -6.71 7.51
CA SER A 344 -4.92 -7.40 8.78
C SER A 344 -6.35 -7.25 9.29
N HIS A 345 -7.04 -6.15 8.93
CA HIS A 345 -8.45 -5.89 9.26
C HIS A 345 -9.18 -5.39 8.03
N VAL A 346 -10.44 -5.78 7.89
CA VAL A 346 -11.30 -5.29 6.81
C VAL A 346 -12.78 -5.38 7.20
N GLN A 347 -13.54 -4.39 6.83
CA GLN A 347 -14.99 -4.42 6.96
C GLN A 347 -15.57 -5.54 6.08
N ARG A 348 -16.56 -6.24 6.58
CA ARG A 348 -17.24 -7.30 5.83
C ARG A 348 -18.00 -6.70 4.65
N TRP A 349 -17.97 -7.38 3.53
CA TRP A 349 -18.62 -6.95 2.29
C TRP A 349 -20.12 -6.65 2.48
N ASP A 350 -20.85 -7.58 3.12
CA ASP A 350 -22.28 -7.49 3.37
C ASP A 350 -22.67 -6.52 4.50
N LYS A 351 -21.70 -6.10 5.32
CA LYS A 351 -21.88 -5.24 6.50
C LYS A 351 -21.05 -3.97 6.47
N TRP A 352 -20.70 -3.49 5.29
CA TRP A 352 -19.83 -2.33 5.13
C TRP A 352 -20.37 -1.06 5.81
N ARG A 353 -21.72 -0.95 6.00
CA ARG A 353 -22.35 0.17 6.72
C ARG A 353 -22.28 0.02 8.24
N VAL A 354 -22.07 -1.20 8.74
CA VAL A 354 -21.97 -1.46 10.17
C VAL A 354 -20.58 -1.08 10.63
N GLY A 355 -20.47 -0.15 11.58
CA GLY A 355 -19.18 0.36 12.02
C GLY A 355 -18.52 1.27 10.98
N LEU A 356 -19.30 2.15 10.33
CA LEU A 356 -18.76 3.21 9.48
C LEU A 356 -17.67 3.98 10.24
N GLY A 357 -16.53 4.23 9.56
CA GLY A 357 -15.34 4.81 10.19
C GLY A 357 -14.40 3.78 10.84
N SER A 358 -14.83 2.51 10.99
CA SER A 358 -13.94 1.43 11.42
C SER A 358 -13.19 0.81 10.25
N ASN A 359 -12.10 0.11 10.56
CA ASN A 359 -11.38 -0.74 9.61
C ASN A 359 -11.87 -2.20 9.63
N GLY A 360 -13.01 -2.47 10.30
CA GLY A 360 -13.60 -3.80 10.44
C GLY A 360 -12.87 -4.72 11.43
N PRO A 361 -13.34 -5.96 11.57
CA PRO A 361 -12.72 -6.96 12.42
C PRO A 361 -11.40 -7.48 11.82
N PRO A 362 -10.54 -8.11 12.64
CA PRO A 362 -9.36 -8.81 12.13
C PRO A 362 -9.76 -9.91 11.16
N ILE A 363 -8.94 -10.13 10.12
CA ILE A 363 -9.12 -11.25 9.21
C ILE A 363 -8.90 -12.58 9.95
N PRO A 364 -9.49 -13.70 9.51
CA PRO A 364 -9.33 -14.99 10.16
C PRO A 364 -7.86 -15.34 10.40
N GLY A 365 -7.52 -15.81 11.61
CA GLY A 365 -6.15 -16.18 11.97
C GLY A 365 -5.24 -15.02 12.37
N ILE A 366 -5.77 -13.81 12.44
CA ILE A 366 -5.09 -12.65 13.03
C ILE A 366 -5.64 -12.39 14.43
N GLU A 367 -4.74 -12.33 15.38
CA GLU A 367 -5.02 -11.95 16.76
C GLU A 367 -4.66 -10.49 16.98
N THR A 368 -5.43 -9.79 17.80
CA THR A 368 -5.22 -8.38 18.13
C THR A 368 -5.42 -8.09 19.59
N LYS A 369 -4.58 -7.23 20.13
CA LYS A 369 -4.74 -6.63 21.46
C LYS A 369 -4.34 -5.17 21.44
N PHE A 370 -4.84 -4.42 22.41
CA PHE A 370 -4.49 -3.01 22.61
C PHE A 370 -3.78 -2.87 23.94
N VAL A 371 -2.69 -2.12 23.98
CA VAL A 371 -1.79 -2.03 25.12
C VAL A 371 -1.59 -0.56 25.48
N ASP A 372 -1.76 -0.21 26.76
CA ASP A 372 -1.54 1.14 27.27
C ASP A 372 -0.04 1.48 27.42
N THR A 373 0.25 2.69 27.89
CA THR A 373 1.61 3.17 28.12
C THR A 373 2.35 2.42 29.23
N ASP A 374 1.61 1.74 30.13
CA ASP A 374 2.17 0.93 31.21
C ASP A 374 2.44 -0.53 30.78
N GLY A 375 2.13 -0.86 29.52
CA GLY A 375 2.30 -2.21 28.98
C GLY A 375 1.16 -3.17 29.33
N ARG A 376 0.02 -2.66 29.85
CA ARG A 376 -1.15 -3.49 30.20
C ARG A 376 -2.14 -3.54 29.05
N GLN A 377 -2.74 -4.71 28.85
CA GLN A 377 -3.82 -4.83 27.87
C GLN A 377 -5.07 -4.08 28.33
N VAL A 378 -5.60 -3.20 27.48
CA VAL A 378 -6.83 -2.45 27.75
C VAL A 378 -8.08 -3.25 27.34
N THR A 379 -9.22 -2.90 27.95
CA THR A 379 -10.51 -3.51 27.65
C THR A 379 -11.16 -2.90 26.40
N VAL A 380 -12.21 -3.54 25.90
CA VAL A 380 -13.00 -3.07 24.75
C VAL A 380 -13.46 -1.62 24.98
N GLY A 381 -13.37 -0.80 23.95
CA GLY A 381 -13.74 0.62 23.96
C GLY A 381 -12.64 1.56 24.46
N ASN A 382 -11.57 1.05 25.10
CA ASN A 382 -10.47 1.87 25.55
C ASN A 382 -9.32 1.88 24.53
N GLU A 383 -8.66 3.03 24.40
CA GLU A 383 -7.54 3.22 23.49
C GLU A 383 -6.25 2.61 24.02
N GLY A 384 -5.45 2.09 23.10
CA GLY A 384 -4.10 1.61 23.34
C GLY A 384 -3.34 1.42 22.03
N GLU A 385 -2.07 1.10 22.11
CA GLU A 385 -1.28 0.71 20.94
C GLU A 385 -1.76 -0.65 20.44
N LEU A 386 -2.08 -0.72 19.14
CA LEU A 386 -2.48 -1.96 18.49
C LEU A 386 -1.30 -2.91 18.35
N TYR A 387 -1.44 -4.12 18.88
CA TYR A 387 -0.52 -5.23 18.66
C TYR A 387 -1.23 -6.29 17.79
N VAL A 388 -0.50 -6.82 16.81
CA VAL A 388 -1.01 -7.82 15.85
C VAL A 388 -0.15 -9.07 15.89
N ARG A 389 -0.77 -10.26 15.87
CA ARG A 389 -0.09 -11.54 15.75
C ARG A 389 -0.79 -12.44 14.75
N GLY A 390 -0.02 -13.20 13.96
CA GLY A 390 -0.57 -14.17 13.00
C GLY A 390 0.39 -14.50 11.88
N ALA A 391 -0.05 -15.38 10.98
CA ALA A 391 0.78 -15.91 9.90
C ALA A 391 1.18 -14.86 8.83
N THR A 392 0.55 -13.69 8.82
CA THR A 392 0.88 -12.58 7.91
C THR A 392 1.89 -11.60 8.48
N VAL A 393 2.26 -11.74 9.77
CA VAL A 393 3.25 -10.87 10.41
C VAL A 393 4.65 -11.20 9.88
N PHE A 394 5.38 -10.19 9.48
CA PHE A 394 6.69 -10.27 8.83
C PHE A 394 7.79 -10.90 9.71
N ASN A 395 8.94 -11.22 9.09
CA ASN A 395 10.06 -11.86 9.78
C ASN A 395 11.06 -10.86 10.41
N GLY A 396 10.72 -9.56 10.44
CA GLY A 396 11.59 -8.50 10.95
C GLY A 396 12.16 -7.62 9.85
N TYR A 397 13.09 -6.74 10.22
CA TYR A 397 13.77 -5.84 9.28
C TYR A 397 15.16 -6.35 8.94
N LEU A 398 15.50 -6.35 7.64
CA LEU A 398 16.79 -6.82 7.13
C LEU A 398 17.94 -6.00 7.74
N ASP A 399 18.94 -6.69 8.29
CA ASP A 399 20.14 -6.13 8.92
C ASP A 399 19.87 -5.13 10.06
N GLU A 400 18.66 -5.16 10.66
CA GLU A 400 18.23 -4.25 11.74
C GLU A 400 17.67 -5.06 12.94
N PRO A 401 18.48 -5.89 13.62
CA PRO A 401 18.00 -6.76 14.71
C PRO A 401 17.43 -5.97 15.89
N ASP A 402 18.04 -4.84 16.27
CA ASP A 402 17.56 -4.00 17.37
C ASP A 402 16.20 -3.39 17.06
N LEU A 403 16.01 -2.93 15.81
CA LEU A 403 14.74 -2.39 15.36
C LEU A 403 13.66 -3.48 15.30
N THR A 404 14.03 -4.69 14.91
CA THR A 404 13.15 -5.86 14.92
C THR A 404 12.73 -6.19 16.36
N ALA A 405 13.67 -6.30 17.29
CA ALA A 405 13.39 -6.60 18.69
C ALA A 405 12.55 -5.51 19.38
N ALA A 406 12.69 -4.25 18.96
CA ALA A 406 11.88 -3.15 19.50
C ALA A 406 10.38 -3.26 19.11
N CYS A 407 10.06 -3.86 17.95
CA CYS A 407 8.68 -3.93 17.46
C CYS A 407 8.08 -5.33 17.40
N LEU A 408 8.90 -6.38 17.43
CA LEU A 408 8.44 -7.77 17.38
C LEU A 408 8.82 -8.49 18.69
N THR A 409 7.82 -8.89 19.47
CA THR A 409 8.05 -9.58 20.73
C THR A 409 8.42 -11.05 20.52
N ALA A 410 9.06 -11.68 21.52
CA ALA A 410 9.49 -13.08 21.44
C ALA A 410 8.31 -14.08 21.24
N ASP A 411 7.11 -13.71 21.69
CA ASP A 411 5.87 -14.48 21.51
C ASP A 411 5.08 -14.09 20.23
N GLY A 412 5.72 -13.35 19.30
CA GLY A 412 5.24 -13.07 17.95
C GLY A 412 4.26 -11.91 17.81
N TRP A 413 4.12 -11.03 18.81
CA TRP A 413 3.32 -9.82 18.68
C TRP A 413 4.12 -8.71 17.99
N PHE A 414 3.55 -8.17 16.94
CA PHE A 414 4.04 -6.97 16.28
C PHE A 414 3.36 -5.73 16.86
N LYS A 415 4.17 -4.83 17.40
CA LYS A 415 3.77 -3.49 17.87
C LYS A 415 3.68 -2.57 16.67
N THR A 416 2.46 -2.18 16.30
CA THR A 416 2.23 -1.44 15.05
C THR A 416 2.66 0.02 15.11
N GLY A 417 2.69 0.59 16.31
CA GLY A 417 2.85 2.02 16.52
C GLY A 417 1.59 2.82 16.21
N ASP A 418 0.47 2.16 15.90
CA ASP A 418 -0.82 2.80 15.67
C ASP A 418 -1.66 2.70 16.95
N ILE A 419 -2.33 3.79 17.31
CA ILE A 419 -3.23 3.88 18.48
C ILE A 419 -4.66 3.69 18.00
N GLY A 420 -5.44 2.99 18.79
CA GLY A 420 -6.84 2.77 18.48
C GLY A 420 -7.56 1.96 19.54
N CYS A 421 -8.77 1.55 19.23
CA CYS A 421 -9.58 0.69 20.08
C CYS A 421 -10.38 -0.30 19.22
N LYS A 422 -11.08 -1.22 19.86
CA LYS A 422 -12.09 -2.08 19.23
C LYS A 422 -13.43 -1.90 19.93
N ASP A 423 -14.50 -1.97 19.14
CA ASP A 423 -15.86 -2.02 19.67
C ASP A 423 -16.25 -3.44 20.18
N GLU A 424 -17.47 -3.58 20.71
CA GLU A 424 -18.02 -4.87 21.19
C GLU A 424 -18.17 -5.91 20.07
N GLN A 425 -18.28 -5.46 18.81
CA GLN A 425 -18.36 -6.32 17.63
C GLN A 425 -16.97 -6.74 17.12
N GLY A 426 -15.89 -6.19 17.71
CA GLY A 426 -14.52 -6.45 17.37
C GLY A 426 -14.01 -5.62 16.18
N ASN A 427 -14.73 -4.59 15.74
CA ASN A 427 -14.26 -3.68 14.70
C ASN A 427 -13.16 -2.79 15.23
N LEU A 428 -12.10 -2.64 14.43
CA LEU A 428 -10.95 -1.78 14.70
C LEU A 428 -11.25 -0.33 14.34
N PHE A 429 -10.96 0.58 15.25
CA PHE A 429 -10.92 2.01 15.02
C PHE A 429 -9.50 2.48 15.28
N ILE A 430 -8.81 2.97 14.25
CA ILE A 430 -7.50 3.61 14.37
C ILE A 430 -7.74 5.10 14.60
N THR A 431 -7.28 5.60 15.73
CA THR A 431 -7.38 7.02 16.08
C THR A 431 -6.25 7.80 15.46
N ASP A 432 -5.00 7.33 15.60
CA ASP A 432 -3.82 7.95 14.97
C ASP A 432 -2.57 7.06 15.12
N ARG A 433 -1.44 7.59 14.63
CA ARG A 433 -0.13 7.01 14.95
C ARG A 433 0.44 7.63 16.23
N SER A 434 0.99 6.80 17.07
CA SER A 434 1.65 7.24 18.33
C SER A 434 2.65 8.39 18.12
N LYS A 435 3.32 8.42 16.94
CA LYS A 435 4.30 9.44 16.57
C LYS A 435 3.71 10.69 15.90
N ASP A 436 2.48 10.61 15.42
CA ASP A 436 1.77 11.71 14.74
C ASP A 436 0.78 12.42 15.66
N LEU A 437 0.49 11.84 16.84
CA LEU A 437 -0.32 12.49 17.88
C LEU A 437 0.31 13.81 18.31
N ILE A 438 -0.48 14.86 18.29
CA ILE A 438 -0.06 16.20 18.68
C ILE A 438 -0.12 16.31 20.21
N LYS A 439 1.00 16.56 20.85
CA LYS A 439 1.13 16.61 22.32
C LYS A 439 0.88 18.02 22.83
N PHE A 440 -0.36 18.33 23.19
CA PHE A 440 -0.75 19.64 23.72
C PHE A 440 -0.96 19.60 25.23
N LYS A 441 -0.01 20.17 26.03
CA LYS A 441 -0.13 20.32 27.49
C LYS A 441 -0.58 19.03 28.22
N GLY A 442 -0.02 17.88 27.82
CA GLY A 442 -0.37 16.57 28.38
C GLY A 442 -1.55 15.87 27.71
N TYR A 443 -2.30 16.56 26.83
CA TYR A 443 -3.33 15.93 26.01
C TYR A 443 -2.72 15.41 24.71
N GLN A 444 -3.25 14.31 24.21
CA GLN A 444 -2.94 13.77 22.89
C GLN A 444 -4.09 14.13 21.94
N ILE A 445 -3.77 14.78 20.83
CA ILE A 445 -4.76 15.19 19.82
C ILE A 445 -4.47 14.39 18.56
N ALA A 446 -5.47 13.67 18.10
CA ALA A 446 -5.40 12.91 16.85
C ALA A 446 -5.58 13.85 15.64
N PRO A 447 -4.58 14.01 14.76
CA PRO A 447 -4.74 14.76 13.53
C PRO A 447 -5.90 14.27 12.66
N ALA A 448 -6.10 12.96 12.57
CA ALA A 448 -7.14 12.36 11.73
C ALA A 448 -8.56 12.80 12.14
N GLU A 449 -8.85 12.94 13.44
CA GLU A 449 -10.13 13.44 13.92
C GLU A 449 -10.39 14.89 13.44
N LEU A 450 -9.35 15.72 13.47
CA LEU A 450 -9.47 17.10 13.00
C LEU A 450 -9.55 17.17 11.47
N GLU A 451 -8.83 16.32 10.76
CA GLU A 451 -8.89 16.18 9.31
C GLU A 451 -10.31 15.80 8.87
N ASP A 452 -10.95 14.84 9.53
CA ASP A 452 -12.33 14.40 9.25
C ASP A 452 -13.33 15.55 9.45
N ILE A 453 -13.24 16.27 10.56
CA ILE A 453 -14.11 17.43 10.85
C ILE A 453 -13.93 18.52 9.80
N ILE A 454 -12.69 18.82 9.39
CA ILE A 454 -12.43 19.83 8.35
C ILE A 454 -13.05 19.41 7.01
N LEU A 455 -12.96 18.13 6.66
CA LEU A 455 -13.49 17.56 5.41
C LEU A 455 -15.03 17.50 5.36
N GLU A 456 -15.73 17.60 6.49
CA GLU A 456 -17.20 17.76 6.52
C GLU A 456 -17.66 19.08 5.90
N ASN A 457 -16.79 20.07 5.79
CA ASN A 457 -17.11 21.34 5.15
C ASN A 457 -17.05 21.17 3.62
N GLU A 458 -18.19 21.31 2.94
CA GLU A 458 -18.33 21.12 1.49
C GLU A 458 -17.38 21.97 0.64
N ALA A 459 -16.95 23.12 1.14
CA ALA A 459 -16.02 24.01 0.46
C ALA A 459 -14.55 23.56 0.58
N VAL A 460 -14.26 22.49 1.34
CA VAL A 460 -12.91 21.92 1.51
C VAL A 460 -12.70 20.77 0.54
N GLY A 461 -11.69 20.89 -0.30
CA GLY A 461 -11.32 19.85 -1.27
C GLY A 461 -10.42 18.76 -0.69
N ASP A 462 -9.47 19.12 0.18
CA ASP A 462 -8.59 18.18 0.89
C ASP A 462 -8.03 18.85 2.15
N ALA A 463 -7.67 18.08 3.18
CA ALA A 463 -7.13 18.60 4.42
C ALA A 463 -6.13 17.62 5.08
N THR A 464 -5.15 18.19 5.78
CA THR A 464 -4.29 17.44 6.69
C THR A 464 -3.86 18.30 7.87
N VAL A 465 -3.69 17.69 9.03
CA VAL A 465 -3.29 18.36 10.28
C VAL A 465 -1.95 17.81 10.74
N ILE A 466 -1.08 18.73 11.16
CA ILE A 466 0.22 18.41 11.76
C ILE A 466 0.40 19.13 13.09
N GLY A 467 1.19 18.55 13.98
CA GLY A 467 1.68 19.24 15.18
C GLY A 467 2.84 20.15 14.84
N ILE A 468 2.80 21.37 15.34
CA ILE A 468 3.93 22.31 15.33
C ILE A 468 4.23 22.76 16.74
N MET A 469 5.51 22.92 17.07
CA MET A 469 5.91 23.44 18.38
C MET A 469 5.53 24.93 18.50
N ASN A 470 4.86 25.29 19.57
CA ASN A 470 4.61 26.66 19.97
C ASN A 470 5.43 26.95 21.23
N GLU A 471 6.49 27.77 21.09
CA GLU A 471 7.45 28.05 22.18
C GLU A 471 6.81 28.71 23.39
N ASN A 472 5.81 29.59 23.16
CA ASN A 472 5.13 30.28 24.27
C ASN A 472 4.26 29.36 25.13
N LEU A 473 3.69 28.36 24.52
CA LEU A 473 2.89 27.35 25.20
C LEU A 473 3.72 26.17 25.69
N ALA A 474 5.02 26.14 25.33
CA ALA A 474 5.95 25.02 25.55
C ALA A 474 5.31 23.67 25.18
N SER A 475 4.56 23.65 24.05
CA SER A 475 3.74 22.51 23.63
C SER A 475 3.49 22.53 22.14
N GLU A 476 3.21 21.35 21.57
CA GLU A 476 2.72 21.29 20.20
C GLU A 476 1.29 21.86 20.10
N VAL A 477 0.96 22.41 18.93
CA VAL A 477 -0.39 22.89 18.61
C VAL A 477 -0.80 22.38 17.21
N PRO A 478 -2.10 22.08 16.98
CA PRO A 478 -2.58 21.67 15.68
C PRO A 478 -2.51 22.79 14.66
N LEU A 479 -1.92 22.53 13.50
CA LEU A 479 -1.90 23.35 12.29
C LEU A 479 -2.51 22.57 11.13
N ALA A 480 -3.49 23.17 10.44
CA ALA A 480 -4.12 22.54 9.27
C ALA A 480 -3.53 23.07 7.95
N TYR A 481 -3.22 22.18 7.01
CA TYR A 481 -3.07 22.49 5.59
C TYR A 481 -4.38 22.13 4.90
N VAL A 482 -4.94 23.05 4.11
CA VAL A 482 -6.27 22.91 3.51
C VAL A 482 -6.26 23.31 2.04
N VAL A 483 -6.84 22.46 1.20
CA VAL A 483 -7.17 22.77 -0.20
C VAL A 483 -8.65 23.19 -0.24
N ASN A 484 -8.93 24.45 -0.57
CA ASN A 484 -10.31 24.95 -0.45
C ASN A 484 -10.67 26.16 -1.30
N GLN A 485 -11.98 26.50 -1.21
CA GLN A 485 -12.59 27.74 -1.73
C GLN A 485 -13.31 28.55 -0.62
N THR A 486 -12.94 28.37 0.67
CA THR A 486 -13.57 29.06 1.82
C THR A 486 -12.55 29.85 2.66
N THR A 487 -12.97 30.51 3.71
CA THR A 487 -12.12 31.34 4.57
C THR A 487 -11.56 30.56 5.77
N ALA A 488 -10.37 30.94 6.27
CA ALA A 488 -9.79 30.35 7.47
C ALA A 488 -10.73 30.47 8.69
N GLN A 489 -11.43 31.61 8.84
CA GLN A 489 -12.36 31.83 9.94
C GLN A 489 -13.53 30.85 9.93
N ALA A 490 -14.07 30.53 8.76
CA ALA A 490 -15.16 29.56 8.63
C ALA A 490 -14.69 28.16 9.08
N ILE A 491 -13.50 27.72 8.67
CA ILE A 491 -12.94 26.42 9.07
C ILE A 491 -12.60 26.39 10.57
N LEU A 492 -11.96 27.45 11.10
CA LEU A 492 -11.65 27.56 12.53
C LEU A 492 -12.92 27.47 13.39
N LYS A 493 -13.98 28.18 12.97
CA LYS A 493 -15.27 28.14 13.64
C LYS A 493 -15.90 26.74 13.53
N HIS A 494 -15.88 26.14 12.35
CA HIS A 494 -16.43 24.79 12.11
C HIS A 494 -15.80 23.75 13.02
N VAL A 495 -14.46 23.78 13.19
CA VAL A 495 -13.73 22.90 14.09
C VAL A 495 -14.01 23.23 15.56
N SER A 496 -13.99 24.51 15.95
CA SER A 496 -14.20 24.90 17.34
C SER A 496 -15.61 24.60 17.86
N ASP A 497 -16.61 24.67 16.99
CA ASP A 497 -18.00 24.33 17.35
C ASP A 497 -18.22 22.82 17.59
N ARG A 498 -17.30 21.98 17.11
CA ARG A 498 -17.41 20.50 17.13
C ARG A 498 -16.39 19.81 18.03
N THR A 499 -15.43 20.56 18.58
CA THR A 499 -14.34 20.00 19.38
C THR A 499 -14.15 20.72 20.71
N VAL A 500 -13.59 20.01 21.67
CA VAL A 500 -13.15 20.61 22.95
C VAL A 500 -11.96 21.55 22.75
N SER A 501 -11.86 22.55 23.60
CA SER A 501 -10.89 23.65 23.44
C SER A 501 -9.45 23.22 23.17
N TYR A 502 -8.96 22.16 23.80
CA TYR A 502 -7.56 21.74 23.58
C TYR A 502 -7.30 21.21 22.16
N LYS A 503 -8.32 20.78 21.42
CA LYS A 503 -8.24 20.30 20.04
C LYS A 503 -8.32 21.42 18.98
N HIS A 504 -8.56 22.66 19.37
CA HIS A 504 -8.69 23.76 18.42
C HIS A 504 -7.39 23.99 17.64
N LEU A 505 -7.52 24.39 16.37
CA LEU A 505 -6.42 24.65 15.43
C LEU A 505 -5.59 25.90 15.82
N ARG A 506 -4.89 25.84 16.96
CA ARG A 506 -4.09 26.95 17.48
C ARG A 506 -2.90 27.31 16.60
N GLY A 507 -2.40 26.37 15.83
CA GLY A 507 -1.43 26.59 14.77
C GLY A 507 -1.99 27.34 13.57
N GLY A 508 -3.32 27.46 13.49
CA GLY A 508 -4.02 28.13 12.38
C GLY A 508 -4.18 27.23 11.16
N ILE A 509 -4.39 27.88 10.00
CA ILE A 509 -4.65 27.22 8.71
C ILE A 509 -3.71 27.80 7.65
N ILE A 510 -3.09 26.92 6.88
CA ILE A 510 -2.34 27.25 5.66
C ILE A 510 -3.11 26.71 4.47
N PHE A 511 -3.46 27.58 3.54
CA PHE A 511 -4.06 27.18 2.27
C PHE A 511 -3.00 26.73 1.29
N THR A 512 -3.26 25.64 0.59
CA THR A 512 -2.37 25.05 -0.41
C THR A 512 -3.17 24.58 -1.63
N GLU A 513 -2.54 24.54 -2.78
CA GLU A 513 -3.16 24.01 -4.00
C GLU A 513 -3.30 22.48 -3.94
N MET A 514 -2.37 21.80 -3.24
CA MET A 514 -2.38 20.35 -3.09
C MET A 514 -1.67 19.91 -1.80
N ILE A 515 -2.12 18.81 -1.23
CA ILE A 515 -1.45 18.13 -0.11
C ILE A 515 -0.47 17.11 -0.68
N PRO A 516 0.83 17.15 -0.31
CA PRO A 516 1.82 16.21 -0.81
C PRO A 516 1.51 14.80 -0.30
N ARG A 517 1.40 13.85 -1.23
CA ARG A 517 1.13 12.44 -0.94
C ARG A 517 2.15 11.54 -1.65
N SER A 518 2.39 10.38 -1.08
CA SER A 518 3.08 9.30 -1.80
C SER A 518 2.15 8.69 -2.84
N ASN A 519 2.70 7.88 -3.75
CA ASN A 519 1.91 7.17 -4.77
C ASN A 519 0.90 6.18 -4.18
N SER A 520 1.12 5.72 -2.95
CA SER A 520 0.14 4.93 -2.20
C SER A 520 -0.97 5.78 -1.57
N GLY A 521 -1.00 7.09 -1.81
CA GLY A 521 -2.00 8.02 -1.28
C GLY A 521 -1.71 8.54 0.14
N LYS A 522 -0.60 8.13 0.77
CA LYS A 522 -0.25 8.54 2.13
C LYS A 522 0.29 9.96 2.15
N VAL A 523 -0.24 10.81 3.04
CA VAL A 523 0.25 12.18 3.24
C VAL A 523 1.70 12.19 3.71
N LEU A 524 2.52 13.03 3.07
CA LEU A 524 3.93 13.22 3.41
C LEU A 524 4.08 14.33 4.46
N LYS A 525 3.55 14.09 5.69
CA LYS A 525 3.51 15.07 6.81
C LYS A 525 4.90 15.66 7.12
N ARG A 526 5.98 14.92 6.89
CA ARG A 526 7.34 15.44 7.07
C ARG A 526 7.62 16.63 6.16
N LEU A 527 7.27 16.53 4.87
CA LEU A 527 7.49 17.64 3.92
C LEU A 527 6.71 18.90 4.33
N LEU A 528 5.54 18.71 4.94
CA LEU A 528 4.75 19.82 5.45
C LEU A 528 5.38 20.44 6.70
N ARG A 529 5.89 19.62 7.63
CA ARG A 529 6.62 20.09 8.83
C ARG A 529 7.88 20.87 8.45
N ASP A 530 8.64 20.40 7.44
CA ASP A 530 9.86 21.06 6.96
C ASP A 530 9.56 22.43 6.30
N ARG A 531 8.36 22.60 5.74
CA ARG A 531 7.92 23.85 5.07
C ARG A 531 7.22 24.84 5.99
N VAL A 532 6.77 24.42 7.15
CA VAL A 532 5.83 25.20 7.98
C VAL A 532 6.30 26.62 8.27
N SER A 533 7.57 26.85 8.58
CA SER A 533 8.11 28.19 8.84
C SER A 533 8.05 29.08 7.58
N VAL A 534 8.40 28.54 6.41
CA VAL A 534 8.36 29.26 5.13
C VAL A 534 6.92 29.58 4.76
N ASP A 535 6.03 28.62 4.88
CA ASP A 535 4.61 28.78 4.51
C ASP A 535 3.89 29.76 5.46
N LEU A 536 4.20 29.73 6.76
CA LEU A 536 3.69 30.69 7.72
C LEU A 536 4.24 32.10 7.46
N VAL A 537 5.51 32.25 7.16
CA VAL A 537 6.11 33.55 6.81
C VAL A 537 5.47 34.12 5.54
N ARG A 538 5.24 33.32 4.52
CA ARG A 538 4.53 33.74 3.29
C ARG A 538 3.11 34.21 3.59
N ARG A 539 2.42 33.55 4.54
CA ARG A 539 1.04 33.85 4.88
C ARG A 539 0.89 35.13 5.69
N ILE A 540 1.68 35.33 6.75
CA ILE A 540 1.50 36.37 7.73
C ILE A 540 2.63 37.41 7.76
N GLY A 541 3.68 37.20 6.97
CA GLY A 541 4.89 38.03 6.98
C GLY A 541 5.84 37.72 8.15
N ALA A 542 7.13 38.02 7.95
CA ALA A 542 8.17 37.64 8.92
C ALA A 542 7.97 38.25 10.33
N LYS A 543 7.49 39.49 10.43
CA LYS A 543 7.23 40.17 11.72
C LYS A 543 6.06 39.56 12.48
N GLU A 544 4.97 39.24 11.77
CA GLU A 544 3.79 38.58 12.37
C GLU A 544 4.08 37.12 12.69
N TYR A 545 4.86 36.41 11.87
CA TYR A 545 5.31 35.05 12.19
C TYR A 545 6.07 35.01 13.52
N THR A 546 7.03 35.92 13.73
CA THR A 546 7.76 36.00 15.00
C THR A 546 6.81 36.29 16.18
N LYS A 547 5.84 37.22 16.01
CA LYS A 547 4.83 37.51 17.01
C LYS A 547 3.88 36.34 17.25
N TYR A 548 3.51 35.61 16.18
CA TYR A 548 2.68 34.40 16.22
C TYR A 548 3.37 33.26 17.00
N MET A 549 4.63 32.99 16.70
CA MET A 549 5.41 31.93 17.37
C MET A 549 5.76 32.32 18.81
N LEU A 550 6.01 33.61 19.09
CA LEU A 550 6.32 34.11 20.43
C LEU A 550 5.06 34.45 21.27
N GLY A 551 3.85 34.59 20.67
CA GLY A 551 2.57 34.94 21.31
C GLY A 551 2.53 36.35 21.88
N PRO A 552 1.38 36.81 22.37
CA PRO A 552 1.36 38.04 23.19
C PRO A 552 2.12 37.80 24.49
N LYS A 553 3.05 38.68 24.77
CA LYS A 553 3.64 38.73 26.12
C LYS A 553 2.49 38.91 27.11
N LEU A 554 2.27 37.92 27.97
CA LEU A 554 1.38 38.02 29.11
C LEU A 554 1.90 39.09 30.06
#